data_722eb08412cda0c388a08f4225b0163d
#
_entry.id   722eb08412cda0c388a08f4225b0163d
#
_cell.length_a   1.000
_cell.length_b   1.000
_cell.length_c   1.000
_cell.angle_alpha   90.00
_cell.angle_beta   90.00
_cell.angle_gamma   90.00
#
_symmetry.space_group_name_H-M   'P 1'
#
loop_
_entity.id
_entity.type
_entity.pdbx_description
1 polymer ?
#
loop_
_entity_poly.entity_id
_entity_poly.type
_entity_poly.pdbx_seq_one_letter_code
_entity_poly.pdbx_strand_id
1 'polypeptide(L)'
;MVTEEGAAPKGDPSLDFAPAAVKIEHCPDGGMILRSPQPLLNYERQIGNVVRKADAEVPQQVFLAERKATGEWRKVTYAEARKIIDSISQSLLDRKMGQDDPVMILSQNSINHALLALGAMQIGVPVVPVSVAYSTVSTDYAKLKHVVDLTRPRLVFAENFEQFASALATLDSSLEVTSVGSSTSFTSFVDLTSVVPGPQVEEAFSRVGADFVAKYLFTSGSTGMPKGVINTQKMICANQQMIAQTRVSLDPHFPVVVDWLPWNHTMGGNGIFNYVLWNQGTLYLSLIHI
;
A
#
# COMPACT_ATOMS: atom_id res chain seq x y z
N MET A 1 15.94 1.28 41.97
CA MET A 1 16.29 0.67 40.71
C MET A 1 16.19 -0.83 40.88
N VAL A 2 15.05 -1.44 40.56
CA VAL A 2 14.86 -2.88 40.60
C VAL A 2 14.77 -3.34 39.16
N THR A 3 15.83 -3.95 38.70
CA THR A 3 15.85 -4.66 37.41
C THR A 3 15.44 -6.11 37.70
N GLU A 4 14.17 -6.45 37.46
CA GLU A 4 13.79 -7.85 37.33
C GLU A 4 14.14 -8.32 35.92
N GLU A 5 15.25 -9.03 35.79
CA GLU A 5 15.55 -9.86 34.64
C GLU A 5 14.69 -11.14 34.71
N GLY A 6 13.48 -11.08 34.18
CA GLY A 6 12.69 -12.26 33.89
C GLY A 6 13.30 -12.98 32.69
N ALA A 7 13.81 -14.21 32.88
CA ALA A 7 14.25 -15.05 31.79
C ALA A 7 13.08 -15.31 30.84
N ALA A 8 13.22 -14.89 29.57
CA ALA A 8 12.25 -15.18 28.52
C ALA A 8 12.06 -16.71 28.38
N PRO A 9 10.85 -17.21 28.14
CA PRO A 9 10.63 -18.60 27.84
C PRO A 9 11.46 -19.00 26.62
N LYS A 10 12.10 -20.17 26.66
CA LYS A 10 12.81 -20.73 25.50
C LYS A 10 11.81 -20.91 24.36
N GLY A 11 11.78 -19.95 23.43
CA GLY A 11 10.98 -20.01 22.22
C GLY A 11 11.49 -21.07 21.25
N ASP A 12 10.66 -21.45 20.30
CA ASP A 12 11.05 -22.28 19.15
C ASP A 12 12.29 -21.63 18.50
N PRO A 13 13.42 -22.36 18.37
CA PRO A 13 14.65 -21.82 17.78
C PRO A 13 14.50 -21.38 16.31
N SER A 14 13.36 -21.68 15.67
CA SER A 14 13.05 -21.23 14.31
C SER A 14 12.48 -19.79 14.26
N LEU A 15 12.18 -19.17 15.40
CA LEU A 15 11.58 -17.83 15.50
C LEU A 15 12.42 -16.93 16.42
N ASP A 16 13.55 -16.44 15.92
CA ASP A 16 14.37 -15.48 16.65
C ASP A 16 13.75 -14.09 16.58
N PHE A 17 13.08 -13.72 17.66
CA PHE A 17 12.73 -12.32 17.90
C PHE A 17 13.87 -11.61 18.65
N ALA A 18 14.02 -10.32 18.41
CA ALA A 18 14.90 -9.50 19.22
C ALA A 18 14.52 -9.64 20.71
N PRO A 19 15.49 -9.63 21.63
CA PRO A 19 15.22 -9.75 23.05
C PRO A 19 14.17 -8.72 23.50
N ALA A 20 13.16 -9.20 24.21
CA ALA A 20 12.15 -8.33 24.79
C ALA A 20 12.80 -7.47 25.88
N ALA A 21 12.91 -6.17 25.62
CA ALA A 21 13.46 -5.21 26.56
C ALA A 21 12.63 -3.93 26.54
N VAL A 22 12.34 -3.38 27.72
CA VAL A 22 11.58 -2.15 27.86
C VAL A 22 12.26 -1.23 28.88
N LYS A 23 12.38 0.06 28.55
CA LYS A 23 12.68 1.11 29.51
C LYS A 23 11.38 1.71 30.01
N ILE A 24 11.24 1.80 31.32
CA ILE A 24 10.09 2.41 31.98
C ILE A 24 10.52 3.74 32.56
N GLU A 25 9.82 4.80 32.21
CA GLU A 25 9.98 6.15 32.74
C GLU A 25 8.69 6.51 33.47
N HIS A 26 8.80 6.82 34.77
CA HIS A 26 7.67 7.24 35.59
C HIS A 26 7.51 8.75 35.48
N CYS A 27 6.31 9.20 35.12
CA CYS A 27 5.96 10.61 35.04
C CYS A 27 5.53 11.16 36.41
N PRO A 28 5.70 12.48 36.67
CA PRO A 28 5.30 13.10 37.97
C PRO A 28 3.80 12.98 38.26
N ASP A 29 2.96 12.84 37.26
CA ASP A 29 1.51 12.68 37.36
C ASP A 29 1.04 11.23 37.61
N GLY A 30 1.99 10.31 37.83
CA GLY A 30 1.73 8.88 38.03
C GLY A 30 1.60 8.07 36.74
N GLY A 31 1.73 8.71 35.57
CA GLY A 31 1.80 8.03 34.27
C GLY A 31 3.11 7.27 34.09
N MET A 32 3.12 6.34 33.12
CA MET A 32 4.32 5.62 32.72
C MET A 32 4.54 5.72 31.21
N ILE A 33 5.78 5.94 30.80
CA ILE A 33 6.19 5.88 29.41
C ILE A 33 7.02 4.63 29.21
N LEU A 34 6.58 3.75 28.32
CA LEU A 34 7.29 2.54 27.92
C LEU A 34 8.02 2.80 26.60
N ARG A 35 9.32 2.54 26.57
CA ARG A 35 10.15 2.71 25.36
C ARG A 35 10.96 1.46 25.09
N SER A 36 11.11 1.13 23.81
CA SER A 36 12.15 0.18 23.39
C SER A 36 13.53 0.80 23.70
N PRO A 37 14.49 0.06 24.29
CA PRO A 37 15.86 0.52 24.42
C PRO A 37 16.63 0.54 23.09
N GLN A 38 16.12 -0.17 22.09
CA GLN A 38 16.72 -0.23 20.76
C GLN A 38 16.33 1.01 19.96
N PRO A 39 17.29 1.79 19.43
CA PRO A 39 17.00 2.89 18.54
C PRO A 39 16.46 2.35 17.21
N LEU A 40 15.58 3.11 16.57
CA LEU A 40 15.19 2.85 15.19
C LEU A 40 16.39 3.09 14.28
N LEU A 41 16.78 2.07 13.53
CA LEU A 41 17.86 2.16 12.55
C LEU A 41 17.41 2.94 11.31
N ASN A 42 18.38 3.27 10.46
CA ASN A 42 18.09 3.94 9.19
C ASN A 42 17.12 3.12 8.33
N TYR A 43 16.19 3.78 7.68
CA TYR A 43 15.19 3.19 6.81
C TYR A 43 15.06 4.01 5.51
N GLU A 44 14.41 3.42 4.52
CA GLU A 44 14.23 4.03 3.22
C GLU A 44 13.38 5.31 3.31
N ARG A 45 13.74 6.33 2.53
CA ARG A 45 13.04 7.60 2.48
C ARG A 45 11.60 7.45 2.00
N GLN A 46 11.36 6.55 1.05
CA GLN A 46 10.08 6.25 0.43
C GLN A 46 9.99 4.80 0.00
N ILE A 47 8.76 4.29 -0.12
CA ILE A 47 8.51 2.91 -0.52
C ILE A 47 9.00 2.59 -1.94
N GLY A 48 9.07 3.57 -2.82
CA GLY A 48 9.62 3.42 -4.17
C GLY A 48 11.10 3.01 -4.19
N ASN A 49 11.90 3.39 -3.17
CA ASN A 49 13.28 2.91 -3.04
C ASN A 49 13.33 1.39 -2.89
N VAL A 50 12.36 0.82 -2.15
CA VAL A 50 12.30 -0.63 -1.91
C VAL A 50 11.99 -1.37 -3.20
N VAL A 51 11.09 -0.85 -4.04
CA VAL A 51 10.81 -1.40 -5.39
C VAL A 51 12.07 -1.40 -6.25
N ARG A 52 12.79 -0.27 -6.27
CA ARG A 52 14.02 -0.12 -7.05
C ARG A 52 15.14 -1.04 -6.60
N LYS A 53 15.27 -1.20 -5.29
CA LYS A 53 16.22 -2.14 -4.69
C LYS A 53 15.89 -3.58 -5.09
N ALA A 54 14.63 -3.98 -5.01
CA ALA A 54 14.21 -5.33 -5.37
C ALA A 54 14.40 -5.62 -6.88
N ASP A 55 14.10 -4.64 -7.75
CA ASP A 55 14.41 -4.75 -9.19
C ASP A 55 15.91 -4.94 -9.46
N ALA A 56 16.77 -4.22 -8.74
CA ALA A 56 18.22 -4.32 -8.91
C ALA A 56 18.81 -5.64 -8.38
N GLU A 57 18.32 -6.15 -7.25
CA GLU A 57 18.89 -7.30 -6.54
C GLU A 57 18.26 -8.64 -6.98
N VAL A 58 16.93 -8.65 -7.23
CA VAL A 58 16.15 -9.87 -7.52
C VAL A 58 15.15 -9.68 -8.68
N PRO A 59 15.57 -9.19 -9.85
CA PRO A 59 14.66 -8.78 -10.94
C PRO A 59 13.71 -9.88 -11.39
N GLN A 60 14.12 -11.15 -11.36
CA GLN A 60 13.34 -12.30 -11.82
C GLN A 60 12.47 -12.93 -10.73
N GLN A 61 12.62 -12.49 -9.47
CA GLN A 61 11.76 -12.94 -8.38
C GLN A 61 10.33 -12.50 -8.65
N VAL A 62 9.36 -13.42 -8.48
CA VAL A 62 7.94 -13.10 -8.55
C VAL A 62 7.58 -12.20 -7.37
N PHE A 63 7.07 -11.02 -7.64
CA PHE A 63 6.56 -10.11 -6.62
C PHE A 63 5.10 -10.42 -6.30
N LEU A 64 4.24 -10.44 -7.32
CA LEU A 64 2.80 -10.62 -7.16
C LEU A 64 2.29 -11.78 -8.01
N ALA A 65 1.34 -12.51 -7.47
CA ALA A 65 0.62 -13.56 -8.19
C ALA A 65 -0.88 -13.50 -7.85
N GLU A 66 -1.74 -13.54 -8.87
CA GLU A 66 -3.20 -13.59 -8.71
C GLU A 66 -3.82 -14.66 -9.60
N ARG A 67 -4.96 -15.22 -9.18
CA ARG A 67 -5.70 -16.21 -10.00
C ARG A 67 -6.50 -15.51 -11.08
N LYS A 68 -6.32 -15.96 -12.33
CA LYS A 68 -7.24 -15.62 -13.43
C LYS A 68 -8.55 -16.40 -13.28
N ALA A 69 -9.58 -15.96 -13.99
CA ALA A 69 -10.85 -16.71 -14.08
C ALA A 69 -10.68 -18.15 -14.60
N THR A 70 -9.64 -18.40 -15.40
CA THR A 70 -9.26 -19.73 -15.90
C THR A 70 -8.66 -20.65 -14.82
N GLY A 71 -8.36 -20.13 -13.64
CA GLY A 71 -7.65 -20.85 -12.57
C GLY A 71 -6.12 -20.80 -12.68
N GLU A 72 -5.58 -20.26 -13.77
CA GLU A 72 -4.13 -20.05 -13.91
C GLU A 72 -3.63 -18.88 -13.05
N TRP A 73 -2.33 -18.91 -12.69
CA TRP A 73 -1.68 -17.80 -12.02
C TRP A 73 -1.14 -16.77 -13.02
N ARG A 74 -1.65 -15.53 -12.96
CA ARG A 74 -0.96 -14.36 -13.49
C ARG A 74 0.13 -14.00 -12.48
N LYS A 75 1.38 -13.91 -12.94
CA LYS A 75 2.53 -13.56 -12.12
C LYS A 75 3.21 -12.33 -12.70
N VAL A 76 3.76 -11.51 -11.82
CA VAL A 76 4.55 -10.32 -12.18
C VAL A 76 5.83 -10.35 -11.36
N THR A 77 6.98 -10.31 -12.02
CA THR A 77 8.30 -10.22 -11.40
C THR A 77 8.60 -8.79 -10.93
N TYR A 78 9.65 -8.59 -10.12
CA TYR A 78 10.05 -7.24 -9.71
C TYR A 78 10.46 -6.37 -10.91
N ALA A 79 11.17 -6.93 -11.91
CA ALA A 79 11.53 -6.19 -13.12
C ALA A 79 10.31 -5.78 -13.97
N GLU A 80 9.33 -6.66 -14.12
CA GLU A 80 8.09 -6.35 -14.81
C GLU A 80 7.27 -5.31 -14.04
N ALA A 81 7.16 -5.47 -12.71
CA ALA A 81 6.49 -4.52 -11.84
C ALA A 81 7.12 -3.13 -11.96
N ARG A 82 8.46 -3.03 -11.90
CA ARG A 82 9.18 -1.77 -12.02
C ARG A 82 8.87 -1.05 -13.33
N LYS A 83 8.87 -1.74 -14.45
CA LYS A 83 8.53 -1.15 -15.76
C LYS A 83 7.11 -0.58 -15.79
N ILE A 84 6.14 -1.37 -15.28
CA ILE A 84 4.74 -0.95 -15.27
C ILE A 84 4.53 0.22 -14.29
N ILE A 85 5.17 0.18 -13.12
CA ILE A 85 5.14 1.26 -12.12
C ILE A 85 5.65 2.57 -12.73
N ASP A 86 6.77 2.54 -13.45
CA ASP A 86 7.32 3.73 -14.09
C ASP A 86 6.42 4.26 -15.23
N SER A 87 5.80 3.37 -16.01
CA SER A 87 4.81 3.75 -17.03
C SER A 87 3.60 4.45 -16.43
N ILE A 88 3.06 3.90 -15.33
CA ILE A 88 1.96 4.52 -14.58
C ILE A 88 2.38 5.88 -14.05
N SER A 89 3.58 5.98 -13.46
CA SER A 89 4.11 7.25 -12.96
C SER A 89 4.17 8.30 -14.05
N GLN A 90 4.70 7.95 -15.22
CA GLN A 90 4.74 8.85 -16.37
C GLN A 90 3.34 9.29 -16.78
N SER A 91 2.41 8.35 -16.87
CA SER A 91 1.02 8.64 -17.23
C SER A 91 0.34 9.62 -16.28
N LEU A 92 0.60 9.51 -14.96
CA LEU A 92 0.09 10.43 -13.96
C LEU A 92 0.78 11.81 -14.05
N LEU A 93 2.08 11.85 -14.34
CA LEU A 93 2.82 13.10 -14.57
C LEU A 93 2.33 13.82 -15.82
N ASP A 94 2.02 13.12 -16.91
CA ASP A 94 1.45 13.69 -18.14
C ASP A 94 0.09 14.36 -17.87
N ARG A 95 -0.66 13.83 -16.88
CA ARG A 95 -1.89 14.42 -16.33
C ARG A 95 -1.64 15.54 -15.34
N LYS A 96 -0.35 15.89 -15.08
CA LYS A 96 0.08 16.92 -14.12
C LYS A 96 -0.42 16.65 -12.69
N MET A 97 -0.50 15.38 -12.30
CA MET A 97 -0.89 14.98 -10.97
C MET A 97 0.27 15.09 -9.97
N GLY A 98 -0.04 15.51 -8.75
CA GLY A 98 0.90 15.71 -7.65
C GLY A 98 0.29 15.37 -6.29
N GLN A 99 0.83 15.96 -5.21
CA GLN A 99 0.40 15.67 -3.84
C GLN A 99 -1.06 16.02 -3.54
N ASP A 100 -1.60 16.99 -4.27
CA ASP A 100 -2.98 17.48 -4.06
C ASP A 100 -4.00 16.75 -4.96
N ASP A 101 -3.54 15.79 -5.78
CA ASP A 101 -4.33 15.07 -6.76
C ASP A 101 -4.41 13.56 -6.44
N PRO A 102 -5.11 13.12 -5.39
CA PRO A 102 -5.14 11.70 -5.02
C PRO A 102 -5.75 10.80 -6.10
N VAL A 103 -5.27 9.56 -6.17
CA VAL A 103 -5.88 8.47 -6.92
C VAL A 103 -6.76 7.64 -6.00
N MET A 104 -8.07 7.61 -6.25
CA MET A 104 -8.98 6.71 -5.54
C MET A 104 -8.99 5.32 -6.18
N ILE A 105 -9.00 4.29 -5.35
CA ILE A 105 -8.96 2.89 -5.81
C ILE A 105 -10.20 2.15 -5.31
N LEU A 106 -11.08 1.80 -6.26
CA LEU A 106 -12.26 0.96 -6.07
C LEU A 106 -11.94 -0.45 -6.60
N SER A 107 -11.28 -1.23 -5.78
CA SER A 107 -10.80 -2.57 -6.14
C SER A 107 -10.66 -3.43 -4.90
N GLN A 108 -10.83 -4.74 -5.07
CA GLN A 108 -10.24 -5.71 -4.16
C GLN A 108 -8.71 -5.70 -4.33
N ASN A 109 -8.02 -6.59 -3.60
CA ASN A 109 -6.59 -6.78 -3.82
C ASN A 109 -6.38 -7.35 -5.23
N SER A 110 -5.54 -6.69 -6.03
CA SER A 110 -5.19 -7.12 -7.38
C SER A 110 -3.77 -6.67 -7.74
N ILE A 111 -3.20 -7.29 -8.75
CA ILE A 111 -1.92 -6.84 -9.31
C ILE A 111 -2.04 -5.40 -9.81
N ASN A 112 -3.14 -5.06 -10.48
CA ASN A 112 -3.33 -3.71 -11.03
C ASN A 112 -3.46 -2.65 -9.92
N HIS A 113 -4.19 -2.96 -8.82
CA HIS A 113 -4.26 -2.11 -7.62
C HIS A 113 -2.84 -1.83 -7.06
N ALA A 114 -2.03 -2.89 -6.89
CA ALA A 114 -0.69 -2.75 -6.34
C ALA A 114 0.21 -1.86 -7.22
N LEU A 115 0.23 -2.13 -8.54
CA LEU A 115 1.07 -1.41 -9.48
C LEU A 115 0.66 0.06 -9.60
N LEU A 116 -0.66 0.34 -9.61
CA LEU A 116 -1.17 1.71 -9.60
C LEU A 116 -0.78 2.45 -8.33
N ALA A 117 -0.97 1.82 -7.17
CA ALA A 117 -0.63 2.42 -5.90
C ALA A 117 0.87 2.74 -5.79
N LEU A 118 1.74 1.81 -6.19
CA LEU A 118 3.20 2.03 -6.18
C LEU A 118 3.63 3.10 -7.20
N GLY A 119 3.02 3.11 -8.40
CA GLY A 119 3.29 4.10 -9.44
C GLY A 119 2.89 5.52 -9.02
N ALA A 120 1.77 5.67 -8.33
CA ALA A 120 1.34 6.95 -7.78
C ALA A 120 2.25 7.39 -6.62
N MET A 121 2.46 6.52 -5.62
CA MET A 121 3.23 6.86 -4.41
C MET A 121 4.68 7.23 -4.69
N GLN A 122 5.35 6.60 -5.69
CA GLN A 122 6.77 6.89 -5.97
C GLN A 122 7.01 8.28 -6.57
N ILE A 123 5.99 8.93 -7.09
CA ILE A 123 6.06 10.32 -7.62
C ILE A 123 5.36 11.34 -6.72
N GLY A 124 4.93 10.91 -5.53
CA GLY A 124 4.29 11.76 -4.53
C GLY A 124 2.79 11.98 -4.72
N VAL A 125 2.13 11.20 -5.57
CA VAL A 125 0.67 11.19 -5.71
C VAL A 125 0.07 10.27 -4.64
N PRO A 126 -0.80 10.76 -3.73
CA PRO A 126 -1.41 9.93 -2.70
C PRO A 126 -2.43 8.95 -3.29
N VAL A 127 -2.59 7.78 -2.64
CA VAL A 127 -3.65 6.84 -3.01
C VAL A 127 -4.71 6.72 -1.92
N VAL A 128 -5.94 6.45 -2.33
CA VAL A 128 -7.11 6.32 -1.48
C VAL A 128 -7.77 4.96 -1.75
N PRO A 129 -7.25 3.85 -1.19
CA PRO A 129 -7.92 2.57 -1.28
C PRO A 129 -9.22 2.60 -0.48
N VAL A 130 -10.35 2.35 -1.15
CA VAL A 130 -11.68 2.43 -0.53
C VAL A 130 -12.26 1.04 -0.33
N SER A 131 -12.96 0.83 0.78
CA SER A 131 -13.69 -0.42 1.01
C SER A 131 -14.69 -0.67 -0.11
N VAL A 132 -14.57 -1.82 -0.75
CA VAL A 132 -15.48 -2.26 -1.84
C VAL A 132 -16.94 -2.22 -1.39
N ALA A 133 -17.22 -2.52 -0.12
CA ALA A 133 -18.56 -2.49 0.44
C ALA A 133 -19.23 -1.10 0.37
N TYR A 134 -18.47 0.00 0.31
CA TYR A 134 -19.03 1.35 0.19
C TYR A 134 -19.65 1.61 -1.19
N SER A 135 -19.28 0.80 -2.18
CA SER A 135 -19.73 0.92 -3.57
C SER A 135 -20.62 -0.24 -4.03
N THR A 136 -20.54 -1.42 -3.40
CA THR A 136 -21.22 -2.63 -3.87
C THR A 136 -22.34 -3.09 -2.94
N VAL A 137 -22.28 -2.75 -1.65
CA VAL A 137 -23.28 -3.12 -0.65
C VAL A 137 -24.17 -1.94 -0.26
N SER A 138 -23.59 -0.73 -0.22
CA SER A 138 -24.33 0.50 0.08
C SER A 138 -25.28 0.87 -1.07
N THR A 139 -26.48 1.27 -0.76
CA THR A 139 -27.49 1.73 -1.74
C THR A 139 -27.54 3.25 -1.89
N ASP A 140 -27.13 4.00 -0.87
CA ASP A 140 -27.06 5.46 -0.86
C ASP A 140 -25.69 6.02 -1.19
N TYR A 141 -24.65 5.17 -1.15
CA TYR A 141 -23.23 5.49 -1.35
C TYR A 141 -22.72 6.62 -0.44
N ALA A 142 -23.37 6.86 0.70
CA ALA A 142 -23.04 8.00 1.57
C ALA A 142 -21.59 7.96 2.07
N LYS A 143 -21.07 6.76 2.40
CA LYS A 143 -19.67 6.59 2.83
C LYS A 143 -18.68 6.84 1.69
N LEU A 144 -19.00 6.40 0.47
CA LEU A 144 -18.16 6.66 -0.70
C LEU A 144 -18.11 8.16 -1.00
N LYS A 145 -19.25 8.82 -1.06
CA LYS A 145 -19.36 10.28 -1.28
C LYS A 145 -18.57 11.06 -0.23
N HIS A 146 -18.70 10.67 1.04
CA HIS A 146 -17.93 11.29 2.12
C HIS A 146 -16.42 11.14 1.92
N VAL A 147 -15.92 9.98 1.47
CA VAL A 147 -14.51 9.78 1.15
C VAL A 147 -14.09 10.67 -0.01
N VAL A 148 -14.91 10.76 -1.06
CA VAL A 148 -14.67 11.66 -2.22
C VAL A 148 -14.60 13.12 -1.79
N ASP A 149 -15.54 13.58 -0.97
CA ASP A 149 -15.58 14.95 -0.47
C ASP A 149 -14.35 15.33 0.35
N LEU A 150 -13.87 14.39 1.18
CA LEU A 150 -12.68 14.59 2.01
C LEU A 150 -11.37 14.58 1.21
N THR A 151 -11.26 13.69 0.23
CA THR A 151 -9.99 13.45 -0.47
C THR A 151 -9.89 14.12 -1.82
N ARG A 152 -11.03 14.48 -2.42
CA ARG A 152 -11.12 15.14 -3.74
C ARG A 152 -10.23 14.48 -4.78
N PRO A 153 -10.42 13.17 -5.05
CA PRO A 153 -9.56 12.46 -5.97
C PRO A 153 -9.69 13.05 -7.37
N ARG A 154 -8.59 13.07 -8.11
CA ARG A 154 -8.57 13.51 -9.50
C ARG A 154 -8.80 12.36 -10.48
N LEU A 155 -8.41 11.15 -10.08
CA LEU A 155 -8.57 9.92 -10.86
C LEU A 155 -9.16 8.84 -9.97
N VAL A 156 -10.12 8.10 -10.51
CA VAL A 156 -10.72 6.94 -9.86
C VAL A 156 -10.39 5.69 -10.68
N PHE A 157 -9.71 4.73 -10.07
CA PHE A 157 -9.53 3.40 -10.64
C PHE A 157 -10.60 2.45 -10.14
N ALA A 158 -11.34 1.85 -11.06
CA ALA A 158 -12.29 0.78 -10.78
C ALA A 158 -11.82 -0.50 -11.49
N GLU A 159 -11.37 -1.51 -10.77
CA GLU A 159 -10.85 -2.76 -11.36
C GLU A 159 -11.84 -3.39 -12.33
N ASN A 160 -13.12 -3.42 -11.96
CA ASN A 160 -14.23 -3.86 -12.80
C ASN A 160 -15.27 -2.75 -12.87
N PHE A 161 -15.34 -2.06 -14.01
CA PHE A 161 -16.23 -0.92 -14.19
C PHE A 161 -17.70 -1.28 -13.90
N GLU A 162 -18.19 -2.39 -14.40
CA GLU A 162 -19.60 -2.79 -14.24
C GLU A 162 -19.97 -3.00 -12.78
N GLN A 163 -19.07 -3.57 -11.99
CA GLN A 163 -19.29 -3.78 -10.56
C GLN A 163 -19.49 -2.46 -9.80
N PHE A 164 -18.85 -1.39 -10.24
CA PHE A 164 -18.86 -0.08 -9.57
C PHE A 164 -19.71 0.97 -10.31
N ALA A 165 -20.31 0.64 -11.46
CA ALA A 165 -20.99 1.59 -12.34
C ALA A 165 -22.06 2.41 -11.62
N SER A 166 -22.93 1.78 -10.82
CA SER A 166 -23.97 2.47 -10.07
C SER A 166 -23.43 3.45 -9.05
N ALA A 167 -22.32 3.12 -8.39
CA ALA A 167 -21.66 4.01 -7.45
C ALA A 167 -20.97 5.18 -8.18
N LEU A 168 -20.24 4.88 -9.26
CA LEU A 168 -19.56 5.87 -10.09
C LEU A 168 -20.52 6.88 -10.69
N ALA A 169 -21.72 6.46 -11.12
CA ALA A 169 -22.76 7.33 -11.66
C ALA A 169 -23.29 8.36 -10.64
N THR A 170 -23.01 8.20 -9.35
CA THR A 170 -23.38 9.17 -8.30
C THR A 170 -22.30 10.19 -7.98
N LEU A 171 -21.10 10.02 -8.56
CA LEU A 171 -19.98 10.93 -8.39
C LEU A 171 -20.00 12.02 -9.47
N ASP A 172 -19.15 13.04 -9.28
CA ASP A 172 -19.01 14.11 -10.26
C ASP A 172 -18.54 13.55 -11.61
N SER A 173 -19.27 13.87 -12.68
CA SER A 173 -18.98 13.42 -14.05
C SER A 173 -17.66 13.97 -14.63
N SER A 174 -17.04 14.96 -13.98
CA SER A 174 -15.73 15.49 -14.35
C SER A 174 -14.57 14.62 -13.84
N LEU A 175 -14.83 13.67 -12.94
CA LEU A 175 -13.80 12.74 -12.45
C LEU A 175 -13.36 11.79 -13.57
N GLU A 176 -12.05 11.76 -13.82
CA GLU A 176 -11.50 10.75 -14.73
C GLU A 176 -11.64 9.36 -14.09
N VAL A 177 -12.29 8.44 -14.82
CA VAL A 177 -12.40 7.04 -14.40
C VAL A 177 -11.50 6.20 -15.29
N THR A 178 -10.68 5.35 -14.69
CA THR A 178 -9.91 4.32 -15.39
C THR A 178 -10.32 2.94 -14.92
N SER A 179 -10.35 1.98 -15.85
CA SER A 179 -10.76 0.61 -15.56
C SER A 179 -10.06 -0.40 -16.46
N VAL A 180 -10.12 -1.68 -16.07
CA VAL A 180 -9.63 -2.79 -16.91
C VAL A 180 -10.59 -3.01 -18.07
N GLY A 181 -10.04 -3.21 -19.27
CA GLY A 181 -10.82 -3.35 -20.50
C GLY A 181 -10.84 -2.07 -21.34
N SER A 182 -11.77 -2.00 -22.28
CA SER A 182 -11.95 -0.85 -23.19
C SER A 182 -13.42 -0.44 -23.27
N SER A 183 -13.69 0.85 -23.14
CA SER A 183 -15.03 1.42 -23.23
C SER A 183 -14.91 2.92 -23.56
N THR A 184 -16.02 3.52 -24.03
CA THR A 184 -16.14 4.97 -24.16
C THR A 184 -16.45 5.66 -22.82
N SER A 185 -16.79 4.90 -21.80
CA SER A 185 -17.19 5.39 -20.47
C SER A 185 -16.02 5.59 -19.51
N PHE A 186 -14.83 5.08 -19.86
CA PHE A 186 -13.63 5.19 -19.01
C PHE A 186 -12.34 5.11 -19.84
N THR A 187 -11.25 5.62 -19.27
CA THR A 187 -9.89 5.42 -19.81
C THR A 187 -9.42 3.99 -19.52
N SER A 188 -8.85 3.29 -20.49
CA SER A 188 -8.34 1.94 -20.26
C SER A 188 -7.14 1.96 -19.32
N PHE A 189 -7.07 1.02 -18.37
CA PHE A 189 -5.90 0.84 -17.52
C PHE A 189 -4.62 0.55 -18.34
N VAL A 190 -4.78 -0.06 -19.51
CA VAL A 190 -3.67 -0.27 -20.46
C VAL A 190 -3.06 1.05 -20.91
N ASP A 191 -3.85 2.10 -21.06
CA ASP A 191 -3.34 3.43 -21.46
C ASP A 191 -2.42 4.04 -20.40
N LEU A 192 -2.60 3.65 -19.11
CA LEU A 192 -1.69 4.06 -18.04
C LEU A 192 -0.40 3.24 -18.03
N THR A 193 -0.46 1.97 -18.39
CA THR A 193 0.65 1.02 -18.26
C THR A 193 1.51 0.91 -19.51
N SER A 194 1.09 1.49 -20.65
CA SER A 194 1.80 1.45 -21.92
C SER A 194 2.58 2.73 -22.25
N VAL A 195 2.52 3.74 -21.40
CA VAL A 195 3.29 4.98 -21.59
C VAL A 195 4.78 4.70 -21.42
N VAL A 196 5.60 5.24 -22.31
CA VAL A 196 7.07 5.14 -22.22
C VAL A 196 7.56 6.13 -21.14
N PRO A 197 8.22 5.64 -20.07
CA PRO A 197 8.72 6.53 -19.03
C PRO A 197 9.82 7.48 -19.56
N GLY A 198 9.73 8.75 -19.21
CA GLY A 198 10.74 9.77 -19.48
C GLY A 198 11.54 10.14 -18.22
N PRO A 199 12.50 11.08 -18.36
CA PRO A 199 13.33 11.55 -17.24
C PRO A 199 12.52 12.22 -16.12
N GLN A 200 11.29 12.67 -16.40
CA GLN A 200 10.40 13.29 -15.43
C GLN A 200 10.04 12.35 -14.28
N VAL A 201 10.02 11.02 -14.51
CA VAL A 201 9.78 10.03 -13.47
C VAL A 201 10.91 10.07 -12.43
N GLU A 202 12.16 10.13 -12.87
CA GLU A 202 13.33 10.23 -11.98
C GLU A 202 13.35 11.57 -11.23
N GLU A 203 13.03 12.66 -11.91
CA GLU A 203 12.93 13.98 -11.29
C GLU A 203 11.85 14.00 -10.19
N ALA A 204 10.64 13.50 -10.48
CA ALA A 204 9.55 13.43 -9.52
C ALA A 204 9.93 12.51 -8.34
N PHE A 205 10.47 11.32 -8.63
CA PHE A 205 10.96 10.38 -7.63
C PHE A 205 11.99 11.02 -6.68
N SER A 206 12.94 11.78 -7.21
CA SER A 206 13.98 12.43 -6.41
C SER A 206 13.42 13.46 -5.43
N ARG A 207 12.29 14.11 -5.76
CA ARG A 207 11.63 15.12 -4.94
C ARG A 207 10.77 14.56 -3.82
N VAL A 208 10.32 13.30 -3.92
CA VAL A 208 9.46 12.69 -2.90
C VAL A 208 10.21 12.59 -1.58
N GLY A 209 9.75 13.30 -0.58
CA GLY A 209 10.31 13.33 0.77
C GLY A 209 9.60 12.36 1.72
N ALA A 210 10.19 12.18 2.89
CA ALA A 210 9.68 11.28 3.93
C ALA A 210 8.28 11.69 4.44
N ASP A 211 7.97 12.97 4.45
CA ASP A 211 6.71 13.52 4.96
C ASP A 211 5.62 13.63 3.87
N PHE A 212 5.91 13.24 2.61
CA PHE A 212 4.91 13.16 1.57
C PHE A 212 3.84 12.13 1.95
N VAL A 213 2.58 12.48 1.74
CA VAL A 213 1.46 11.56 1.94
C VAL A 213 1.52 10.47 0.89
N ALA A 214 1.61 9.22 1.34
CA ALA A 214 1.59 8.04 0.46
C ALA A 214 0.16 7.55 0.25
N LYS A 215 -0.63 7.46 1.34
CA LYS A 215 -2.00 6.97 1.26
C LYS A 215 -2.90 7.52 2.37
N TYR A 216 -4.20 7.56 2.08
CA TYR A 216 -5.26 7.78 3.04
C TYR A 216 -6.00 6.47 3.27
N LEU A 217 -5.99 5.94 4.50
CA LEU A 217 -6.76 4.77 4.88
C LEU A 217 -7.95 5.18 5.72
N PHE A 218 -9.12 4.61 5.43
CA PHE A 218 -10.35 4.97 6.12
C PHE A 218 -10.73 3.92 7.17
N THR A 219 -10.96 4.39 8.40
CA THR A 219 -11.44 3.54 9.50
C THR A 219 -12.93 3.75 9.70
N SER A 220 -13.62 2.70 10.18
CA SER A 220 -15.00 2.83 10.65
C SER A 220 -15.02 3.72 11.90
N GLY A 221 -15.36 4.99 11.73
CA GLY A 221 -15.49 5.91 12.85
C GLY A 221 -16.59 5.46 13.83
N SER A 222 -16.42 5.70 15.12
CA SER A 222 -17.45 5.46 16.16
C SER A 222 -18.74 6.24 15.90
N THR A 223 -18.70 7.25 15.04
CA THR A 223 -19.83 8.12 14.66
C THR A 223 -20.53 7.69 13.37
N GLY A 224 -20.21 6.53 12.81
CA GLY A 224 -20.83 5.98 11.59
C GLY A 224 -20.16 6.39 10.27
N MET A 225 -19.58 7.59 10.16
CA MET A 225 -18.86 8.03 8.96
C MET A 225 -17.37 7.70 9.06
N PRO A 226 -16.73 7.24 7.95
CA PRO A 226 -15.32 6.89 7.95
C PRO A 226 -14.40 8.09 8.24
N LYS A 227 -13.35 7.86 9.02
CA LYS A 227 -12.30 8.86 9.28
C LYS A 227 -11.07 8.51 8.47
N GLY A 228 -10.53 9.50 7.74
CA GLY A 228 -9.30 9.36 6.97
C GLY A 228 -8.06 9.41 7.88
N VAL A 229 -7.20 8.40 7.75
CA VAL A 229 -5.91 8.33 8.44
C VAL A 229 -4.80 8.56 7.41
N ILE A 230 -4.03 9.61 7.63
CA ILE A 230 -2.88 9.97 6.79
C ILE A 230 -1.74 8.99 7.05
N ASN A 231 -1.18 8.41 5.99
CA ASN A 231 0.01 7.58 6.02
C ASN A 231 1.08 8.22 5.15
N THR A 232 2.16 8.71 5.75
CA THR A 232 3.29 9.28 5.01
C THR A 232 4.28 8.20 4.59
N GLN A 233 5.17 8.52 3.65
CA GLN A 233 6.27 7.65 3.24
C GLN A 233 7.11 7.21 4.45
N LYS A 234 7.42 8.15 5.34
CA LYS A 234 8.13 7.89 6.60
C LYS A 234 7.43 6.87 7.49
N MET A 235 6.10 7.02 7.68
CA MET A 235 5.33 6.10 8.53
C MET A 235 5.38 4.67 7.99
N ILE A 236 5.25 4.51 6.66
CA ILE A 236 5.32 3.21 6.00
C ILE A 236 6.71 2.59 6.17
N CYS A 237 7.76 3.30 5.81
CA CYS A 237 9.13 2.77 5.82
C CYS A 237 9.65 2.55 7.23
N ALA A 238 9.39 3.47 8.17
CA ALA A 238 9.76 3.32 9.57
C ALA A 238 9.08 2.09 10.22
N ASN A 239 7.80 1.85 9.91
CA ASN A 239 7.10 0.66 10.40
C ASN A 239 7.74 -0.64 9.92
N GLN A 240 8.11 -0.72 8.64
CA GLN A 240 8.78 -1.91 8.11
C GLN A 240 10.17 -2.11 8.73
N GLN A 241 10.91 -1.03 8.98
CA GLN A 241 12.19 -1.11 9.69
C GLN A 241 12.01 -1.59 11.15
N MET A 242 10.97 -1.13 11.86
CA MET A 242 10.65 -1.64 13.20
C MET A 242 10.36 -3.15 13.17
N ILE A 243 9.58 -3.61 12.20
CA ILE A 243 9.27 -5.04 12.03
C ILE A 243 10.56 -5.83 11.76
N ALA A 244 11.41 -5.34 10.85
CA ALA A 244 12.68 -5.98 10.51
C ALA A 244 13.62 -6.09 11.72
N GLN A 245 13.66 -5.08 12.59
CA GLN A 245 14.48 -5.09 13.80
C GLN A 245 13.96 -6.03 14.89
N THR A 246 12.65 -6.29 14.92
CA THR A 246 12.06 -7.21 15.90
C THR A 246 12.10 -8.66 15.47
N ARG A 247 12.21 -8.94 14.18
CA ARG A 247 12.32 -10.28 13.61
C ARG A 247 13.75 -10.52 13.14
N VAL A 248 14.62 -10.98 14.03
CA VAL A 248 16.06 -11.13 13.78
C VAL A 248 16.39 -12.30 12.87
N SER A 249 15.62 -13.38 12.91
CA SER A 249 15.74 -14.51 11.98
C SER A 249 14.62 -14.48 10.97
N LEU A 250 14.74 -13.62 9.97
CA LEU A 250 14.09 -13.94 8.72
C LEU A 250 14.87 -15.09 8.11
N ASP A 251 14.18 -16.21 7.81
CA ASP A 251 14.66 -17.24 6.93
C ASP A 251 15.51 -16.58 5.81
N PRO A 252 16.72 -17.04 5.49
CA PRO A 252 17.51 -16.54 4.37
C PRO A 252 16.74 -16.59 3.04
N HIS A 253 15.57 -17.23 3.01
CA HIS A 253 14.68 -17.28 1.86
C HIS A 253 13.72 -16.09 1.90
N PHE A 254 13.47 -15.52 0.73
CA PHE A 254 12.48 -14.47 0.53
C PHE A 254 11.09 -14.95 0.98
N PRO A 255 10.31 -14.16 1.74
CA PRO A 255 9.02 -14.60 2.24
C PRO A 255 8.04 -14.87 1.09
N VAL A 256 7.34 -16.01 1.16
CA VAL A 256 6.22 -16.33 0.28
C VAL A 256 4.95 -16.30 1.12
N VAL A 257 4.07 -15.38 0.82
CA VAL A 257 2.86 -15.13 1.61
C VAL A 257 1.62 -15.31 0.75
N VAL A 258 0.61 -15.98 1.29
CA VAL A 258 -0.76 -15.99 0.73
C VAL A 258 -1.61 -15.07 1.59
N ASP A 259 -2.21 -14.03 0.98
CA ASP A 259 -2.96 -13.03 1.72
C ASP A 259 -4.31 -12.73 1.07
N TRP A 260 -5.31 -12.46 1.93
CA TRP A 260 -6.66 -12.04 1.56
C TRP A 260 -7.08 -10.76 2.27
N LEU A 261 -6.24 -10.22 3.17
CA LEU A 261 -6.57 -9.04 3.96
C LEU A 261 -6.72 -7.81 3.07
N PRO A 262 -7.83 -7.06 3.18
CA PRO A 262 -8.08 -5.93 2.29
C PRO A 262 -7.01 -4.84 2.42
N TRP A 263 -6.52 -4.30 1.30
CA TRP A 263 -5.49 -3.26 1.30
C TRP A 263 -6.01 -1.85 1.63
N ASN A 264 -7.30 -1.66 1.66
CA ASN A 264 -7.91 -0.48 2.25
C ASN A 264 -7.85 -0.47 3.80
N HIS A 265 -7.38 -1.57 4.41
CA HIS A 265 -7.16 -1.71 5.84
C HIS A 265 -5.66 -1.79 6.14
N THR A 266 -5.24 -1.21 7.29
CA THR A 266 -3.81 -1.10 7.64
C THR A 266 -3.09 -2.44 7.73
N MET A 267 -3.75 -3.51 8.22
CA MET A 267 -3.10 -4.83 8.34
C MET A 267 -2.72 -5.38 6.96
N GLY A 268 -3.64 -5.39 5.99
CA GLY A 268 -3.35 -5.84 4.63
C GLY A 268 -2.41 -4.89 3.89
N GLY A 269 -2.80 -3.61 3.79
CA GLY A 269 -2.11 -2.63 2.95
C GLY A 269 -0.79 -2.10 3.51
N ASN A 270 -0.62 -2.00 4.82
CA ASN A 270 0.63 -1.55 5.44
C ASN A 270 1.41 -2.71 6.08
N GLY A 271 0.72 -3.65 6.75
CA GLY A 271 1.37 -4.77 7.40
C GLY A 271 1.89 -5.79 6.39
N ILE A 272 1.00 -6.51 5.72
CA ILE A 272 1.38 -7.67 4.88
C ILE A 272 2.00 -7.23 3.55
N PHE A 273 1.34 -6.35 2.80
CA PHE A 273 1.81 -5.93 1.49
C PHE A 273 3.22 -5.31 1.55
N ASN A 274 3.41 -4.35 2.44
CA ASN A 274 4.72 -3.70 2.57
C ASN A 274 5.78 -4.63 3.17
N TYR A 275 5.39 -5.58 4.06
CA TYR A 275 6.30 -6.59 4.58
C TYR A 275 6.88 -7.47 3.47
N VAL A 276 6.01 -7.94 2.57
CA VAL A 276 6.47 -8.77 1.43
C VAL A 276 7.38 -7.95 0.51
N LEU A 277 6.98 -6.73 0.16
CA LEU A 277 7.79 -5.85 -0.68
C LEU A 277 9.15 -5.52 -0.03
N TRP A 278 9.16 -5.17 1.27
CA TRP A 278 10.37 -4.82 2.03
C TRP A 278 11.40 -5.94 2.05
N ASN A 279 10.94 -7.17 2.12
CA ASN A 279 11.78 -8.36 2.18
C ASN A 279 11.92 -9.06 0.81
N GLN A 280 11.60 -8.38 -0.29
CA GLN A 280 11.75 -8.90 -1.67
C GLN A 280 11.02 -10.23 -1.89
N GLY A 281 9.90 -10.42 -1.18
CA GLY A 281 9.13 -11.66 -1.16
C GLY A 281 8.15 -11.80 -2.33
N THR A 282 7.37 -12.87 -2.28
CA THR A 282 6.27 -13.16 -3.21
C THR A 282 4.94 -13.12 -2.49
N LEU A 283 3.99 -12.35 -3.01
CA LEU A 283 2.63 -12.26 -2.49
C LEU A 283 1.64 -12.94 -3.46
N TYR A 284 1.02 -14.01 -2.98
CA TYR A 284 -0.09 -14.67 -3.65
C TYR A 284 -1.40 -14.09 -3.16
N LEU A 285 -2.18 -13.51 -4.08
CA LEU A 285 -3.48 -12.94 -3.78
C LEU A 285 -4.54 -14.04 -3.85
N SER A 286 -5.17 -14.33 -2.72
CA SER A 286 -6.24 -15.32 -2.62
C SER A 286 -7.55 -14.64 -2.24
N LEU A 287 -8.50 -14.62 -3.16
CA LEU A 287 -9.85 -14.09 -2.93
C LEU A 287 -10.89 -15.21 -2.74
N ILE A 288 -10.45 -16.49 -2.74
CA ILE A 288 -11.34 -17.66 -2.80
C ILE A 288 -12.00 -17.95 -1.46
N HIS A 289 -11.46 -17.45 -0.35
CA HIS A 289 -11.94 -17.77 1.00
C HIS A 289 -12.92 -16.73 1.55
N ILE A 290 -13.32 -15.79 0.74
CA ILE A 290 -14.30 -14.75 1.06
C ILE A 290 -15.59 -15.01 0.28
#